data_799873e4f122ac05c81535e63b496f0f
#
_entry.id   799873e4f122ac05c81535e63b496f0f
#
_cell.length_a   1.000
_cell.length_b   1.000
_cell.length_c   1.000
_cell.angle_alpha   90.00
_cell.angle_beta   90.00
_cell.angle_gamma   90.00
#
_symmetry.space_group_name_H-M   'P 1'
#
loop_
_entity.id
_entity.type
_entity.pdbx_description
1 polymer ?
#
loop_
_entity_poly.entity_id
_entity_poly.type
_entity_poly.pdbx_seq_one_letter_code
_entity_poly.pdbx_strand_id
1 'polypeptide(L)'
;MNSAALEIQGELSHPVRDESTSMAILAPGAKTVLPTPRQNPNKKKVLFVTSEIADLVKTGGLGDVSAALPRAMAHLHDVRVLIPGYPQVIHSDNPIHIIGELGGHAALPPCKIGRMDMPDGLVIYVLICPELYEREGSPYGANNGRDWPDNHIRFARLGLAAADIAANLAQIHWCPDLVHAHDWPAGLAPAYMHWRGQRTPTLFTIHNLAYQGVVSLASCPELGIPEHALQQEGMEFYGKLSFLKAGMAYSSHITTVSATYAQEITTPAFGCGLDGFLASKTQQGLLSGIPNGIDESWDAATDPHLSCPFSIGDWDGKAANTAQVRTLFGLVDSSGPLFAVVSRLVYQKGLDLTQGVAEYIVKSGGQIAIIGRGEPEEEQAMRDLALRFPGQIGVRIGFNETDARRMFAGSDFLLMPSRYEPCGLSQMYAQRFGSLPVARNTGGLADTIENGVTGFLFDESTVPSYEEALSRAFKVFAYPDLLNAMRCRAMAAPFNWCKAVEPYAELYEQLVAKALGRSIKHQ
;
A
#
# COMPACT_ATOMS: atom_id res chain seq x y z
N MET A 1 -32.69 55.36 33.67
CA MET A 1 -33.62 56.07 32.77
C MET A 1 -33.79 55.21 31.54
N ASN A 2 -34.91 54.52 31.51
CA ASN A 2 -35.88 54.30 30.44
C ASN A 2 -35.32 53.60 29.16
N SER A 3 -35.73 52.36 28.97
CA SER A 3 -36.99 51.86 28.37
C SER A 3 -36.88 51.84 26.83
N ALA A 4 -37.12 50.79 26.11
CA ALA A 4 -38.32 49.98 26.08
C ALA A 4 -38.07 48.66 25.29
N ALA A 5 -38.79 47.64 25.70
CA ALA A 5 -38.98 46.37 25.06
C ALA A 5 -39.86 46.45 23.80
N LEU A 6 -39.73 45.49 22.92
CA LEU A 6 -40.85 44.98 22.13
C LEU A 6 -40.63 43.49 21.82
N GLU A 7 -41.50 42.68 22.45
CA GLU A 7 -41.75 41.27 22.15
C GLU A 7 -42.37 41.12 20.76
N ILE A 8 -41.99 40.08 20.02
CA ILE A 8 -42.91 39.37 19.14
C ILE A 8 -42.66 37.87 19.29
N GLN A 9 -43.60 37.18 19.89
CA GLN A 9 -43.76 35.72 19.90
C GLN A 9 -44.03 35.20 18.50
N GLY A 10 -43.42 34.08 18.17
CA GLY A 10 -43.75 33.29 17.02
C GLY A 10 -43.34 31.83 17.29
N GLU A 11 -44.25 31.09 17.87
CA GLU A 11 -44.16 29.63 18.02
C GLU A 11 -44.06 28.94 16.64
N LEU A 12 -43.03 28.16 16.42
CA LEU A 12 -43.04 27.09 15.41
C LEU A 12 -42.48 25.83 16.07
N SER A 13 -43.40 24.96 16.37
CA SER A 13 -43.25 23.56 16.82
C SER A 13 -42.41 22.78 15.84
N HIS A 14 -41.29 22.24 16.29
CA HIS A 14 -40.58 21.14 15.60
C HIS A 14 -41.08 19.80 16.14
N PRO A 15 -41.44 18.84 15.27
CA PRO A 15 -41.75 17.50 15.71
C PRO A 15 -40.44 16.76 16.07
N VAL A 16 -40.43 16.21 17.28
CA VAL A 16 -39.46 15.22 17.77
C VAL A 16 -39.51 14.01 16.83
N ARG A 17 -38.41 13.73 16.13
CA ARG A 17 -38.26 12.46 15.42
C ARG A 17 -37.85 11.39 16.41
N ASP A 18 -38.72 10.42 16.54
CA ASP A 18 -38.56 9.17 17.27
C ASP A 18 -37.46 8.34 16.56
N GLU A 19 -36.32 8.10 17.24
CA GLU A 19 -35.26 7.21 16.79
C GLU A 19 -35.65 5.75 17.11
N SER A 20 -36.48 5.19 16.28
CA SER A 20 -36.65 3.74 16.20
C SER A 20 -36.66 3.32 14.74
N THR A 21 -35.46 3.38 14.09
CA THR A 21 -35.30 2.77 12.76
C THR A 21 -35.01 1.29 12.94
N SER A 22 -36.08 0.54 13.03
CA SER A 22 -36.14 -0.90 12.88
C SER A 22 -35.37 -1.34 11.64
N MET A 23 -34.32 -2.17 11.81
CA MET A 23 -33.68 -2.93 10.75
C MET A 23 -34.78 -3.74 10.00
N ALA A 24 -35.09 -3.34 8.79
CA ALA A 24 -35.91 -4.15 7.89
C ALA A 24 -35.08 -5.35 7.41
N ILE A 25 -35.22 -6.48 8.11
CA ILE A 25 -34.81 -7.80 7.62
C ILE A 25 -35.78 -8.14 6.49
N LEU A 26 -35.35 -8.02 5.25
CA LEU A 26 -36.09 -8.51 4.09
C LEU A 26 -36.15 -10.03 4.13
N ALA A 27 -37.34 -10.57 4.10
CA ALA A 27 -37.64 -12.00 4.11
C ALA A 27 -36.94 -12.75 2.95
N PRO A 28 -36.55 -14.03 3.14
CA PRO A 28 -35.94 -14.84 2.08
C PRO A 28 -37.04 -15.25 1.07
N GLY A 29 -37.03 -14.64 -0.13
CA GLY A 29 -37.98 -15.05 -1.14
C GLY A 29 -38.04 -14.26 -2.45
N ALA A 30 -37.32 -13.17 -2.62
CA ALA A 30 -37.30 -12.48 -3.92
C ALA A 30 -35.87 -12.54 -4.49
N LYS A 31 -35.68 -13.37 -5.52
CA LYS A 31 -34.46 -13.34 -6.37
C LYS A 31 -34.51 -12.03 -7.17
N THR A 32 -33.96 -10.96 -6.59
CA THR A 32 -33.70 -9.74 -7.35
C THR A 32 -32.51 -10.04 -8.27
N VAL A 33 -32.81 -10.30 -9.54
CA VAL A 33 -31.80 -10.42 -10.59
C VAL A 33 -31.27 -9.00 -10.81
N LEU A 34 -30.12 -8.70 -10.20
CA LEU A 34 -29.38 -7.47 -10.52
C LEU A 34 -29.01 -7.49 -12.01
N PRO A 35 -29.18 -6.39 -12.75
CA PRO A 35 -28.82 -6.34 -14.16
C PRO A 35 -27.32 -6.57 -14.29
N THR A 36 -26.94 -7.67 -14.91
CA THR A 36 -25.56 -7.97 -15.26
C THR A 36 -25.07 -6.92 -16.26
N PRO A 37 -24.01 -6.16 -15.98
CA PRO A 37 -23.37 -5.31 -16.98
C PRO A 37 -23.06 -6.16 -18.22
N ARG A 38 -23.28 -5.64 -19.42
CA ARG A 38 -22.90 -6.32 -20.67
C ARG A 38 -21.41 -6.61 -20.63
N GLN A 39 -21.04 -7.84 -20.33
CA GLN A 39 -19.64 -8.28 -20.28
C GLN A 39 -19.06 -8.25 -21.69
N ASN A 40 -17.95 -7.54 -21.86
CA ASN A 40 -17.13 -7.71 -23.06
C ASN A 40 -16.54 -9.14 -23.01
N PRO A 41 -16.85 -10.03 -23.97
CA PRO A 41 -16.48 -11.44 -23.91
C PRO A 41 -14.95 -11.67 -23.95
N ASN A 42 -14.17 -10.65 -24.25
CA ASN A 42 -12.71 -10.71 -24.32
C ASN A 42 -12.00 -10.34 -23.00
N LYS A 43 -12.71 -9.75 -22.01
CA LYS A 43 -12.09 -9.41 -20.73
C LYS A 43 -11.86 -10.67 -19.89
N LYS A 44 -10.62 -10.85 -19.39
CA LYS A 44 -10.31 -11.89 -18.41
C LYS A 44 -10.90 -11.52 -17.07
N LYS A 45 -11.37 -12.52 -16.34
CA LYS A 45 -11.86 -12.39 -14.96
C LYS A 45 -10.71 -12.60 -14.00
N VAL A 46 -10.42 -11.60 -13.19
CA VAL A 46 -9.29 -11.61 -12.24
C VAL A 46 -9.82 -11.47 -10.83
N LEU A 47 -9.51 -12.43 -9.96
CA LEU A 47 -9.72 -12.31 -8.52
C LEU A 47 -8.47 -11.74 -7.88
N PHE A 48 -8.56 -10.51 -7.38
CA PHE A 48 -7.50 -9.81 -6.67
C PHE A 48 -7.68 -10.03 -5.17
N VAL A 49 -6.75 -10.75 -4.52
CA VAL A 49 -6.87 -11.18 -3.12
C VAL A 49 -5.94 -10.36 -2.25
N THR A 50 -6.48 -9.61 -1.29
CA THR A 50 -5.74 -8.70 -0.44
C THR A 50 -6.29 -8.61 0.98
N SER A 51 -5.46 -8.15 1.91
CA SER A 51 -5.87 -7.84 3.29
C SER A 51 -6.22 -6.38 3.53
N GLU A 52 -5.93 -5.49 2.58
CA GLU A 52 -6.14 -4.04 2.70
C GLU A 52 -6.65 -3.46 1.39
N ILE A 53 -7.45 -2.39 1.48
CA ILE A 53 -7.81 -1.49 0.38
C ILE A 53 -8.01 -0.09 0.97
N ALA A 54 -7.34 0.93 0.43
CA ALA A 54 -7.24 2.24 1.06
C ALA A 54 -8.59 2.94 1.27
N ASP A 55 -9.58 2.64 0.43
CA ASP A 55 -10.94 3.18 0.55
C ASP A 55 -11.67 2.73 1.83
N LEU A 56 -11.31 1.58 2.40
CA LEU A 56 -12.03 0.96 3.51
C LEU A 56 -11.13 0.74 4.72
N VAL A 57 -9.95 0.13 4.52
CA VAL A 57 -8.98 -0.17 5.58
C VAL A 57 -7.58 -0.11 5.04
N LYS A 58 -6.70 0.66 5.69
CA LYS A 58 -5.31 0.87 5.27
C LYS A 58 -4.36 0.83 6.47
N THR A 59 -3.27 0.10 6.32
CA THR A 59 -2.15 0.05 7.26
C THR A 59 -0.84 0.48 6.59
N GLY A 60 -0.69 0.20 5.29
CA GLY A 60 0.53 0.48 4.54
C GLY A 60 0.30 0.70 3.05
N GLY A 61 1.39 0.66 2.28
CA GLY A 61 1.35 0.84 0.82
C GLY A 61 0.58 -0.22 0.06
N LEU A 62 0.36 -1.42 0.66
CA LEU A 62 -0.50 -2.44 0.08
C LEU A 62 -1.93 -1.92 -0.12
N GLY A 63 -2.45 -1.15 0.85
CA GLY A 63 -3.78 -0.54 0.75
C GLY A 63 -3.91 0.38 -0.46
N ASP A 64 -2.89 1.21 -0.74
CA ASP A 64 -2.86 2.12 -1.90
C ASP A 64 -2.85 1.33 -3.22
N VAL A 65 -2.00 0.32 -3.32
CA VAL A 65 -1.93 -0.55 -4.51
C VAL A 65 -3.24 -1.29 -4.72
N SER A 66 -3.84 -1.84 -3.65
CA SER A 66 -5.10 -2.58 -3.72
C SER A 66 -6.31 -1.70 -4.08
N ALA A 67 -6.23 -0.41 -3.81
CA ALA A 67 -7.23 0.56 -4.27
C ALA A 67 -7.04 0.94 -5.74
N ALA A 68 -5.80 1.14 -6.18
CA ALA A 68 -5.50 1.73 -7.48
C ALA A 68 -5.32 0.70 -8.62
N LEU A 69 -4.54 -0.38 -8.39
CA LEU A 69 -4.25 -1.37 -9.43
C LEU A 69 -5.51 -2.07 -9.98
N PRO A 70 -6.49 -2.55 -9.15
CA PRO A 70 -7.71 -3.14 -9.68
C PRO A 70 -8.53 -2.16 -10.54
N ARG A 71 -8.58 -0.88 -10.18
CA ARG A 71 -9.26 0.17 -10.95
C ARG A 71 -8.59 0.42 -12.28
N ALA A 72 -7.28 0.56 -12.28
CA ALA A 72 -6.52 0.73 -13.51
C ALA A 72 -6.66 -0.48 -14.44
N MET A 73 -6.69 -1.70 -13.89
CA MET A 73 -6.91 -2.94 -14.64
C MET A 73 -8.36 -3.12 -15.12
N ALA A 74 -9.35 -2.49 -14.50
CA ALA A 74 -10.77 -2.67 -14.83
C ALA A 74 -11.13 -2.23 -16.25
N HIS A 75 -10.32 -1.35 -16.86
CA HIS A 75 -10.48 -1.00 -18.28
C HIS A 75 -10.15 -2.18 -19.22
N LEU A 76 -9.21 -3.05 -18.81
CA LEU A 76 -8.69 -4.17 -19.59
C LEU A 76 -9.36 -5.50 -19.23
N HIS A 77 -9.70 -5.73 -17.96
CA HIS A 77 -10.17 -6.99 -17.40
C HIS A 77 -11.40 -6.80 -16.48
N ASP A 78 -12.15 -7.88 -16.16
CA ASP A 78 -13.18 -7.93 -15.10
C ASP A 78 -12.46 -8.27 -13.78
N VAL A 79 -11.97 -7.25 -13.07
CA VAL A 79 -11.26 -7.40 -11.80
C VAL A 79 -12.21 -7.27 -10.64
N ARG A 80 -12.18 -8.24 -9.71
CA ARG A 80 -12.92 -8.21 -8.46
C ARG A 80 -11.97 -8.42 -7.28
N VAL A 81 -12.11 -7.61 -6.26
CA VAL A 81 -11.25 -7.67 -5.07
C VAL A 81 -11.90 -8.57 -4.03
N LEU A 82 -11.13 -9.47 -3.41
CA LEU A 82 -11.53 -10.25 -2.24
C LEU A 82 -10.79 -9.72 -1.01
N ILE A 83 -11.55 -9.29 0.00
CA ILE A 83 -11.03 -8.73 1.25
C ILE A 83 -11.78 -9.30 2.47
N PRO A 84 -11.13 -9.47 3.65
CA PRO A 84 -11.82 -9.81 4.88
C PRO A 84 -12.82 -8.75 5.34
N GLY A 85 -13.93 -9.17 5.92
CA GLY A 85 -14.97 -8.31 6.48
C GLY A 85 -14.60 -7.74 7.84
N TYR A 86 -13.60 -6.87 7.89
CA TYR A 86 -13.25 -6.10 9.08
C TYR A 86 -14.36 -5.10 9.44
N PRO A 87 -14.44 -4.58 10.69
CA PRO A 87 -15.45 -3.59 11.07
C PRO A 87 -15.52 -2.40 10.11
N GLN A 88 -14.37 -1.88 9.67
CA GLN A 88 -14.29 -0.76 8.74
C GLN A 88 -14.88 -1.08 7.36
N VAL A 89 -14.85 -2.35 6.94
CA VAL A 89 -15.44 -2.82 5.69
C VAL A 89 -16.95 -3.05 5.85
N ILE A 90 -17.34 -3.75 6.93
CA ILE A 90 -18.74 -4.12 7.19
C ILE A 90 -19.61 -2.89 7.48
N HIS A 91 -19.07 -1.91 8.22
CA HIS A 91 -19.79 -0.71 8.63
C HIS A 91 -19.54 0.49 7.69
N SER A 92 -18.98 0.26 6.50
CA SER A 92 -18.84 1.32 5.49
C SER A 92 -20.22 1.74 4.96
N ASP A 93 -20.30 2.93 4.36
CA ASP A 93 -21.55 3.44 3.75
C ASP A 93 -22.00 2.65 2.52
N ASN A 94 -21.18 1.72 2.02
CA ASN A 94 -21.48 0.93 0.84
C ASN A 94 -22.27 -0.34 1.23
N PRO A 95 -23.43 -0.62 0.63
CA PRO A 95 -24.25 -1.78 0.97
C PRO A 95 -23.57 -3.09 0.56
N ILE A 96 -23.68 -4.11 1.43
CA ILE A 96 -23.15 -5.45 1.19
C ILE A 96 -24.31 -6.42 0.99
N HIS A 97 -24.36 -7.08 -0.16
CA HIS A 97 -25.34 -8.12 -0.47
C HIS A 97 -24.71 -9.51 -0.36
N ILE A 98 -25.28 -10.38 0.46
CA ILE A 98 -24.81 -11.78 0.55
C ILE A 98 -25.13 -12.48 -0.77
N ILE A 99 -24.12 -13.04 -1.41
CA ILE A 99 -24.21 -13.69 -2.72
C ILE A 99 -23.83 -15.16 -2.72
N GLY A 100 -23.21 -15.66 -1.64
CA GLY A 100 -22.79 -17.06 -1.54
C GLY A 100 -22.33 -17.42 -0.14
N GLU A 101 -22.17 -18.73 0.08
CA GLU A 101 -21.67 -19.30 1.32
C GLU A 101 -20.54 -20.28 1.01
N LEU A 102 -19.57 -20.39 1.90
CA LEU A 102 -18.44 -21.30 1.82
C LEU A 102 -18.37 -22.17 3.06
N GLY A 103 -18.16 -23.46 2.87
CA GLY A 103 -17.98 -24.41 3.96
C GLY A 103 -16.70 -24.18 4.75
N GLY A 104 -16.63 -24.79 5.94
CA GLY A 104 -15.41 -24.87 6.72
C GLY A 104 -14.46 -25.96 6.21
N HIS A 105 -13.19 -25.90 6.62
CA HIS A 105 -12.17 -26.89 6.34
C HIS A 105 -11.14 -26.94 7.48
N ALA A 106 -10.88 -28.11 8.03
CA ALA A 106 -10.04 -28.26 9.23
C ALA A 106 -10.55 -27.33 10.38
N ALA A 107 -9.72 -26.46 10.95
CA ALA A 107 -10.16 -25.47 11.92
C ALA A 107 -10.64 -24.14 11.28
N LEU A 108 -10.64 -24.04 9.97
CA LEU A 108 -11.11 -22.85 9.27
C LEU A 108 -12.65 -22.85 9.23
N PRO A 109 -13.33 -21.85 9.81
CA PRO A 109 -14.77 -21.84 9.92
C PRO A 109 -15.49 -21.61 8.58
N PRO A 110 -16.79 -21.97 8.47
CA PRO A 110 -17.61 -21.55 7.34
C PRO A 110 -17.74 -20.02 7.30
N CYS A 111 -18.01 -19.47 6.14
CA CYS A 111 -18.17 -18.02 5.97
C CYS A 111 -19.15 -17.69 4.86
N LYS A 112 -19.54 -16.41 4.77
CA LYS A 112 -20.36 -15.89 3.68
C LYS A 112 -19.54 -14.99 2.78
N ILE A 113 -19.94 -14.90 1.52
CA ILE A 113 -19.40 -13.94 0.57
C ILE A 113 -20.44 -12.85 0.38
N GLY A 114 -20.07 -11.64 0.77
CA GLY A 114 -20.79 -10.41 0.44
C GLY A 114 -20.28 -9.79 -0.85
N ARG A 115 -21.14 -9.13 -1.59
CA ARG A 115 -20.78 -8.27 -2.71
C ARG A 115 -21.06 -6.82 -2.34
N MET A 116 -20.06 -5.97 -2.54
CA MET A 116 -20.10 -4.53 -2.42
C MET A 116 -19.74 -3.95 -3.78
N ASP A 117 -20.59 -3.08 -4.32
CA ASP A 117 -20.32 -2.36 -5.56
C ASP A 117 -19.92 -0.93 -5.19
N MET A 118 -18.68 -0.55 -5.49
CA MET A 118 -18.15 0.80 -5.22
C MET A 118 -18.76 1.81 -6.21
N PRO A 119 -18.84 3.10 -5.84
CA PRO A 119 -19.41 4.14 -6.70
C PRO A 119 -18.76 4.27 -8.09
N ASP A 120 -17.50 3.92 -8.19
CA ASP A 120 -16.71 3.92 -9.45
C ASP A 120 -16.82 2.62 -10.26
N GLY A 121 -17.61 1.67 -9.78
CA GLY A 121 -17.89 0.38 -10.44
C GLY A 121 -16.94 -0.75 -10.06
N LEU A 122 -15.95 -0.54 -9.17
CA LEU A 122 -15.15 -1.63 -8.63
C LEU A 122 -16.02 -2.57 -7.80
N VAL A 123 -15.94 -3.87 -8.08
CA VAL A 123 -16.65 -4.91 -7.32
C VAL A 123 -15.74 -5.48 -6.25
N ILE A 124 -16.19 -5.44 -5.00
CA ILE A 124 -15.49 -6.01 -3.85
C ILE A 124 -16.28 -7.20 -3.32
N TYR A 125 -15.62 -8.33 -3.20
CA TYR A 125 -16.11 -9.49 -2.45
C TYR A 125 -15.61 -9.40 -1.02
N VAL A 126 -16.54 -9.38 -0.09
CA VAL A 126 -16.28 -9.27 1.35
C VAL A 126 -16.39 -10.65 1.99
N LEU A 127 -15.32 -11.15 2.58
CA LEU A 127 -15.31 -12.40 3.32
C LEU A 127 -15.89 -12.19 4.71
N ILE A 128 -17.16 -12.52 4.89
CA ILE A 128 -17.90 -12.30 6.13
C ILE A 128 -17.75 -13.52 7.03
N CYS A 129 -16.96 -13.36 8.09
CA CYS A 129 -16.69 -14.34 9.12
C CYS A 129 -16.46 -13.59 10.44
N PRO A 130 -17.54 -13.22 11.18
CA PRO A 130 -17.46 -12.33 12.33
C PRO A 130 -16.47 -12.81 13.40
N GLU A 131 -16.44 -14.10 13.69
CA GLU A 131 -15.54 -14.71 14.68
C GLU A 131 -14.05 -14.48 14.37
N LEU A 132 -13.68 -14.30 13.09
CA LEU A 132 -12.30 -14.05 12.68
C LEU A 132 -11.99 -12.58 12.47
N TYR A 133 -12.94 -11.79 11.97
CA TYR A 133 -12.62 -10.45 11.46
C TYR A 133 -13.33 -9.31 12.18
N GLU A 134 -14.46 -9.54 12.87
CA GLU A 134 -15.21 -8.48 13.55
C GLU A 134 -14.58 -8.15 14.92
N ARG A 135 -13.44 -7.45 14.88
CA ARG A 135 -12.64 -7.07 16.05
C ARG A 135 -12.12 -5.66 15.88
N GLU A 136 -12.09 -4.90 16.98
CA GLU A 136 -11.52 -3.57 16.99
C GLU A 136 -9.98 -3.62 16.90
N GLY A 137 -9.42 -2.90 15.93
CA GLY A 137 -7.98 -2.84 15.71
C GLY A 137 -7.64 -2.73 14.23
N SER A 138 -6.40 -3.07 13.92
CA SER A 138 -5.93 -3.15 12.54
C SER A 138 -6.22 -4.54 11.93
N PRO A 139 -6.08 -4.70 10.61
CA PRO A 139 -6.11 -6.02 9.98
C PRO A 139 -5.18 -7.04 10.62
N TYR A 140 -4.08 -6.63 11.23
CA TYR A 140 -3.01 -7.50 11.72
C TYR A 140 -2.95 -7.63 13.24
N GLY A 141 -3.45 -6.65 13.98
CA GLY A 141 -3.28 -6.63 15.43
C GLY A 141 -4.26 -5.74 16.17
N ALA A 142 -4.29 -5.90 17.48
CA ALA A 142 -5.10 -5.14 18.41
C ALA A 142 -4.57 -3.71 18.59
N ASN A 143 -5.39 -2.84 19.20
CA ASN A 143 -5.04 -1.44 19.48
C ASN A 143 -3.83 -1.26 20.43
N ASN A 144 -3.41 -2.32 21.12
CA ASN A 144 -2.21 -2.33 21.96
C ASN A 144 -0.90 -2.63 21.21
N GLY A 145 -0.94 -2.73 19.88
CA GLY A 145 0.19 -2.99 19.02
C GLY A 145 0.63 -4.46 18.93
N ARG A 146 -0.10 -5.39 19.56
CA ARG A 146 0.19 -6.83 19.47
C ARG A 146 -0.58 -7.44 18.30
N ASP A 147 0.08 -8.34 17.58
CA ASP A 147 -0.55 -9.13 16.53
C ASP A 147 -1.68 -9.99 17.10
N TRP A 148 -2.71 -10.22 16.28
CA TRP A 148 -3.74 -11.19 16.63
C TRP A 148 -3.15 -12.59 16.70
N PRO A 149 -3.35 -13.34 17.81
CA PRO A 149 -2.72 -14.64 18.00
C PRO A 149 -3.19 -15.70 17.00
N ASP A 150 -4.35 -15.50 16.38
CA ASP A 150 -4.97 -16.36 15.38
C ASP A 150 -4.85 -15.84 13.94
N ASN A 151 -3.89 -14.96 13.66
CA ASN A 151 -3.65 -14.47 12.30
C ASN A 151 -3.43 -15.60 11.28
N HIS A 152 -2.87 -16.71 11.70
CA HIS A 152 -2.70 -17.89 10.85
C HIS A 152 -4.05 -18.49 10.40
N ILE A 153 -5.05 -18.58 11.27
CA ILE A 153 -6.41 -19.01 10.93
C ILE A 153 -7.10 -17.97 10.05
N ARG A 154 -7.01 -16.70 10.43
CA ARG A 154 -7.64 -15.57 9.73
C ARG A 154 -7.21 -15.50 8.27
N PHE A 155 -5.92 -15.47 8.02
CA PHE A 155 -5.39 -15.35 6.66
C PHE A 155 -5.38 -16.67 5.89
N ALA A 156 -5.33 -17.82 6.56
CA ALA A 156 -5.62 -19.10 5.93
C ALA A 156 -7.07 -19.16 5.40
N ARG A 157 -8.04 -18.62 6.17
CA ARG A 157 -9.44 -18.55 5.72
C ARG A 157 -9.60 -17.66 4.48
N LEU A 158 -8.88 -16.55 4.40
CA LEU A 158 -8.84 -15.69 3.20
C LEU A 158 -8.31 -16.47 1.98
N GLY A 159 -7.16 -17.13 2.13
CA GLY A 159 -6.57 -17.94 1.07
C GLY A 159 -7.49 -19.08 0.61
N LEU A 160 -8.13 -19.77 1.56
CA LEU A 160 -9.09 -20.84 1.25
C LEU A 160 -10.31 -20.30 0.50
N ALA A 161 -10.84 -19.13 0.89
CA ALA A 161 -11.98 -18.51 0.20
C ALA A 161 -11.64 -18.17 -1.25
N ALA A 162 -10.43 -17.70 -1.53
CA ALA A 162 -9.98 -17.46 -2.91
C ALA A 162 -9.96 -18.76 -3.73
N ALA A 163 -9.44 -19.85 -3.15
CA ALA A 163 -9.45 -21.16 -3.79
C ALA A 163 -10.87 -21.71 -4.00
N ASP A 164 -11.78 -21.53 -3.04
CA ASP A 164 -13.18 -21.93 -3.13
C ASP A 164 -13.91 -21.15 -4.24
N ILE A 165 -13.69 -19.85 -4.35
CA ILE A 165 -14.26 -19.01 -5.42
C ILE A 165 -13.73 -19.47 -6.79
N ALA A 166 -12.42 -19.73 -6.90
CA ALA A 166 -11.81 -20.22 -8.13
C ALA A 166 -12.34 -21.60 -8.57
N ALA A 167 -12.75 -22.44 -7.62
CA ALA A 167 -13.40 -23.73 -7.85
C ALA A 167 -14.92 -23.65 -8.06
N ASN A 168 -15.53 -22.46 -8.07
CA ASN A 168 -16.98 -22.22 -8.12
C ASN A 168 -17.77 -22.84 -6.95
N LEU A 169 -17.13 -23.08 -5.81
CA LEU A 169 -17.82 -23.64 -4.64
C LEU A 169 -18.75 -22.65 -3.96
N ALA A 170 -18.51 -21.35 -4.12
CA ALA A 170 -19.36 -20.27 -3.61
C ALA A 170 -20.66 -20.10 -4.43
N GLN A 171 -20.79 -20.72 -5.60
CA GLN A 171 -21.93 -20.65 -6.53
C GLN A 171 -22.38 -19.21 -6.87
N ILE A 172 -21.42 -18.29 -6.94
CA ILE A 172 -21.66 -16.84 -7.19
C ILE A 172 -21.78 -16.50 -8.67
N HIS A 173 -21.90 -17.50 -9.56
CA HIS A 173 -22.00 -17.36 -11.03
C HIS A 173 -20.85 -16.56 -11.66
N TRP A 174 -19.70 -16.53 -11.02
CA TRP A 174 -18.49 -15.89 -11.49
C TRP A 174 -17.25 -16.68 -11.01
N CYS A 175 -16.41 -17.10 -11.95
CA CYS A 175 -15.14 -17.75 -11.66
C CYS A 175 -14.01 -16.98 -12.31
N PRO A 176 -12.88 -16.79 -11.63
CA PRO A 176 -11.73 -16.12 -12.21
C PRO A 176 -11.01 -16.98 -13.26
N ASP A 177 -10.49 -16.33 -14.30
CA ASP A 177 -9.52 -16.89 -15.24
C ASP A 177 -8.10 -16.85 -14.65
N LEU A 178 -7.86 -15.98 -13.65
CA LEU A 178 -6.61 -15.81 -12.93
C LEU A 178 -6.88 -15.32 -11.50
N VAL A 179 -6.10 -15.82 -10.53
CA VAL A 179 -6.09 -15.31 -9.15
C VAL A 179 -4.78 -14.57 -8.90
N HIS A 180 -4.85 -13.30 -8.50
CA HIS A 180 -3.71 -12.46 -8.13
C HIS A 180 -3.72 -12.24 -6.62
N ALA A 181 -2.79 -12.87 -5.91
CA ALA A 181 -2.68 -12.83 -4.46
C ALA A 181 -1.53 -11.90 -4.02
N HIS A 182 -1.76 -11.15 -2.94
CA HIS A 182 -0.85 -10.09 -2.48
C HIS A 182 -0.34 -10.33 -1.07
N ASP A 183 0.98 -10.39 -0.92
CA ASP A 183 1.71 -10.56 0.33
C ASP A 183 1.30 -11.79 1.16
N TRP A 184 1.93 -11.95 2.31
CA TRP A 184 1.74 -13.11 3.18
C TRP A 184 0.27 -13.37 3.60
N PRO A 185 -0.61 -12.36 3.79
CA PRO A 185 -2.00 -12.62 4.14
C PRO A 185 -2.78 -13.40 3.08
N ALA A 186 -2.41 -13.25 1.81
CA ALA A 186 -3.01 -13.99 0.71
C ALA A 186 -2.16 -15.19 0.24
N GLY A 187 -1.03 -15.45 0.90
CA GLY A 187 -0.02 -16.42 0.48
C GLY A 187 -0.53 -17.87 0.39
N LEU A 188 -1.53 -18.25 1.18
CA LEU A 188 -2.12 -19.59 1.09
C LEU A 188 -3.13 -19.75 -0.05
N ALA A 189 -3.53 -18.70 -0.78
CA ALA A 189 -4.45 -18.83 -1.90
C ALA A 189 -3.87 -19.69 -3.03
N PRO A 190 -2.66 -19.41 -3.57
CA PRO A 190 -2.02 -20.28 -4.56
C PRO A 190 -1.78 -21.70 -4.03
N ALA A 191 -1.44 -21.83 -2.74
CA ALA A 191 -1.16 -23.12 -2.12
C ALA A 191 -2.41 -24.01 -2.06
N TYR A 192 -3.53 -23.53 -1.53
CA TYR A 192 -4.79 -24.29 -1.51
C TYR A 192 -5.28 -24.64 -2.90
N MET A 193 -5.14 -23.74 -3.88
CA MET A 193 -5.48 -24.01 -5.28
C MET A 193 -4.63 -25.16 -5.82
N HIS A 194 -3.32 -25.13 -5.59
CA HIS A 194 -2.38 -26.16 -6.05
C HIS A 194 -2.70 -27.52 -5.40
N TRP A 195 -2.86 -27.58 -4.08
CA TRP A 195 -3.13 -28.84 -3.35
C TRP A 195 -4.47 -29.48 -3.75
N ARG A 196 -5.41 -28.68 -4.25
CA ARG A 196 -6.70 -29.16 -4.78
C ARG A 196 -6.68 -29.46 -6.29
N GLY A 197 -5.52 -29.37 -6.94
CA GLY A 197 -5.36 -29.67 -8.36
C GLY A 197 -6.09 -28.70 -9.28
N GLN A 198 -6.34 -27.45 -8.84
CA GLN A 198 -6.96 -26.42 -9.66
C GLN A 198 -6.01 -25.96 -10.76
N ARG A 199 -6.57 -25.67 -11.95
CA ARG A 199 -5.78 -25.27 -13.14
C ARG A 199 -5.77 -23.77 -13.39
N THR A 200 -6.59 -22.98 -12.67
CA THR A 200 -6.60 -21.53 -12.78
C THR A 200 -5.22 -20.98 -12.40
N PRO A 201 -4.55 -20.24 -13.28
CA PRO A 201 -3.21 -19.71 -13.00
C PRO A 201 -3.26 -18.70 -11.86
N THR A 202 -2.14 -18.59 -11.14
CA THR A 202 -1.99 -17.68 -10.02
C THR A 202 -0.79 -16.77 -10.21
N LEU A 203 -0.97 -15.49 -9.90
CA LEU A 203 0.09 -14.52 -9.75
C LEU A 203 0.24 -14.18 -8.27
N PHE A 204 1.46 -14.07 -7.78
CA PHE A 204 1.74 -13.70 -6.40
C PHE A 204 2.66 -12.48 -6.33
N THR A 205 2.20 -11.38 -5.70
CA THR A 205 2.99 -10.16 -5.56
C THR A 205 3.54 -10.00 -4.14
N ILE A 206 4.86 -9.84 -4.04
CA ILE A 206 5.59 -9.51 -2.82
C ILE A 206 5.67 -7.99 -2.71
N HIS A 207 5.01 -7.40 -1.70
CA HIS A 207 5.14 -5.97 -1.41
C HIS A 207 6.28 -5.68 -0.42
N ASN A 208 6.49 -6.58 0.55
CA ASN A 208 7.63 -6.48 1.46
C ASN A 208 8.03 -7.87 1.99
N LEU A 209 9.17 -8.37 1.55
CA LEU A 209 9.70 -9.70 1.90
C LEU A 209 9.98 -9.89 3.40
N ALA A 210 10.16 -8.79 4.15
CA ALA A 210 10.40 -8.86 5.59
C ALA A 210 9.20 -9.39 6.39
N TYR A 211 7.99 -9.29 5.83
CA TYR A 211 6.77 -9.79 6.46
C TYR A 211 6.39 -11.13 5.83
N GLN A 212 6.69 -12.22 6.53
CA GLN A 212 6.58 -13.57 5.95
C GLN A 212 5.36 -14.37 6.43
N GLY A 213 4.64 -13.90 7.46
CA GLY A 213 3.56 -14.69 8.06
C GLY A 213 4.07 -16.04 8.58
N VAL A 214 5.10 -16.00 9.45
CA VAL A 214 5.75 -17.19 9.99
C VAL A 214 4.97 -17.76 11.15
N VAL A 215 4.61 -19.05 11.07
CA VAL A 215 3.83 -19.76 12.09
C VAL A 215 4.44 -21.11 12.45
N SER A 216 4.00 -21.71 13.56
CA SER A 216 4.48 -23.03 14.01
C SER A 216 4.06 -24.14 13.06
N LEU A 217 4.89 -25.18 12.91
CA LEU A 217 4.52 -26.42 12.24
C LEU A 217 3.31 -27.11 12.90
N ALA A 218 3.09 -26.88 14.20
CA ALA A 218 1.94 -27.43 14.92
C ALA A 218 0.57 -26.92 14.38
N SER A 219 0.57 -25.82 13.62
CA SER A 219 -0.65 -25.28 13.00
C SER A 219 -1.06 -26.03 11.72
N CYS A 220 -0.26 -26.96 11.18
CA CYS A 220 -0.58 -27.67 9.94
C CYS A 220 -1.95 -28.36 9.94
N PRO A 221 -2.33 -29.12 10.99
CA PRO A 221 -3.63 -29.79 11.01
C PRO A 221 -4.79 -28.80 11.04
N GLU A 222 -4.66 -27.70 11.79
CA GLU A 222 -5.67 -26.66 11.90
C GLU A 222 -5.93 -25.95 10.57
N LEU A 223 -4.88 -25.79 9.76
CA LEU A 223 -4.93 -25.13 8.46
C LEU A 223 -5.23 -26.08 7.30
N GLY A 224 -5.31 -27.39 7.55
CA GLY A 224 -5.49 -28.41 6.50
C GLY A 224 -4.33 -28.46 5.52
N ILE A 225 -3.10 -28.23 6.01
CA ILE A 225 -1.87 -28.24 5.20
C ILE A 225 -1.42 -29.71 5.03
N PRO A 226 -1.24 -30.21 3.80
CA PRO A 226 -0.79 -31.57 3.57
C PRO A 226 0.71 -31.74 3.90
N GLU A 227 1.10 -32.94 4.35
CA GLU A 227 2.50 -33.24 4.73
C GLU A 227 3.53 -32.93 3.64
N HIS A 228 3.18 -33.17 2.37
CA HIS A 228 4.10 -32.89 1.26
C HIS A 228 4.40 -31.39 1.06
N ALA A 229 3.62 -30.49 1.66
CA ALA A 229 3.89 -29.06 1.65
C ALA A 229 5.03 -28.66 2.60
N LEU A 230 5.44 -29.53 3.51
CA LEU A 230 6.48 -29.30 4.52
C LEU A 230 7.90 -29.57 3.99
N GLN A 231 8.07 -29.56 2.68
CA GLN A 231 9.38 -29.70 2.03
C GLN A 231 10.02 -28.33 1.83
N GLN A 232 11.33 -28.35 1.60
CA GLN A 232 12.12 -27.14 1.38
C GLN A 232 11.64 -26.34 0.16
N GLU A 233 11.15 -27.00 -0.88
CA GLU A 233 10.57 -26.38 -2.09
C GLU A 233 9.15 -25.85 -1.85
N GLY A 234 8.49 -26.26 -0.76
CA GLY A 234 7.15 -25.83 -0.35
C GLY A 234 7.17 -24.63 0.57
N MET A 235 6.44 -24.72 1.68
CA MET A 235 6.25 -23.61 2.62
C MET A 235 7.08 -23.72 3.91
N GLU A 236 7.89 -24.78 4.07
CA GLU A 236 8.79 -24.92 5.21
C GLU A 236 9.82 -23.79 5.23
N PHE A 237 10.06 -23.20 6.42
CA PHE A 237 10.98 -22.10 6.62
C PHE A 237 11.65 -22.21 7.99
N TYR A 238 12.88 -22.75 8.02
CA TYR A 238 13.69 -22.93 9.24
C TYR A 238 12.94 -23.57 10.42
N GLY A 239 12.27 -24.69 10.16
CA GLY A 239 11.50 -25.44 11.17
C GLY A 239 10.14 -24.80 11.50
N LYS A 240 9.66 -23.87 10.67
CA LYS A 240 8.36 -23.21 10.76
C LYS A 240 7.67 -23.23 9.39
N LEU A 241 6.50 -22.61 9.29
CA LEU A 241 5.79 -22.35 8.04
C LEU A 241 5.88 -20.88 7.68
N SER A 242 6.12 -20.55 6.41
CA SER A 242 5.99 -19.18 5.91
C SER A 242 4.85 -19.10 4.89
N PHE A 243 3.84 -18.27 5.15
CA PHE A 243 2.73 -18.04 4.23
C PHE A 243 3.19 -17.33 2.96
N LEU A 244 4.14 -16.39 3.10
CA LEU A 244 4.74 -15.72 1.96
C LEU A 244 5.45 -16.72 1.05
N LYS A 245 6.26 -17.63 1.64
CA LYS A 245 6.94 -18.68 0.89
C LYS A 245 5.95 -19.63 0.21
N ALA A 246 4.84 -19.98 0.86
CA ALA A 246 3.78 -20.76 0.24
C ALA A 246 3.21 -20.07 -1.01
N GLY A 247 2.92 -18.78 -0.93
CA GLY A 247 2.47 -17.97 -2.06
C GLY A 247 3.44 -18.05 -3.24
N MET A 248 4.73 -17.88 -2.97
CA MET A 248 5.79 -17.96 -3.98
C MET A 248 6.01 -19.37 -4.52
N ALA A 249 5.93 -20.40 -3.67
CA ALA A 249 6.21 -21.78 -4.06
C ALA A 249 5.15 -22.33 -5.02
N TYR A 250 3.89 -21.99 -4.78
CA TYR A 250 2.74 -22.57 -5.47
C TYR A 250 2.11 -21.66 -6.53
N SER A 251 2.62 -20.45 -6.73
CA SER A 251 2.13 -19.55 -7.78
C SER A 251 2.71 -19.90 -9.16
N SER A 252 1.99 -19.53 -10.20
CA SER A 252 2.42 -19.66 -11.59
C SER A 252 3.52 -18.67 -11.97
N HIS A 253 3.53 -17.49 -11.30
CA HIS A 253 4.56 -16.46 -11.44
C HIS A 253 4.58 -15.59 -10.18
N ILE A 254 5.74 -15.03 -9.88
CA ILE A 254 5.98 -14.13 -8.74
C ILE A 254 6.30 -12.76 -9.28
N THR A 255 5.68 -11.71 -8.71
CA THR A 255 6.13 -10.34 -8.93
C THR A 255 6.54 -9.68 -7.63
N THR A 256 7.36 -8.65 -7.73
CA THR A 256 7.59 -7.69 -6.66
C THR A 256 7.53 -6.27 -7.22
N VAL A 257 7.62 -5.28 -6.36
CA VAL A 257 7.18 -3.90 -6.64
C VAL A 257 8.28 -2.98 -7.15
N SER A 258 9.41 -3.52 -7.58
CA SER A 258 10.44 -2.80 -8.36
C SER A 258 11.43 -3.76 -9.02
N ALA A 259 12.08 -3.34 -10.10
CA ALA A 259 13.06 -4.16 -10.82
C ALA A 259 14.33 -4.37 -9.99
N THR A 260 14.83 -3.32 -9.36
CA THR A 260 15.99 -3.40 -8.47
C THR A 260 15.69 -4.29 -7.26
N TYR A 261 14.53 -4.15 -6.63
CA TYR A 261 14.16 -5.00 -5.50
C TYR A 261 14.04 -6.48 -5.88
N ALA A 262 13.55 -6.79 -7.08
CA ALA A 262 13.52 -8.18 -7.59
C ALA A 262 14.93 -8.80 -7.67
N GLN A 263 15.95 -8.00 -7.89
CA GLN A 263 17.36 -8.44 -7.86
C GLN A 263 17.90 -8.52 -6.42
N GLU A 264 17.65 -7.49 -5.60
CA GLU A 264 18.13 -7.40 -4.22
C GLU A 264 17.67 -8.59 -3.38
N ILE A 265 16.38 -8.98 -3.46
CA ILE A 265 15.81 -10.09 -2.67
C ILE A 265 16.36 -11.47 -3.03
N THR A 266 17.13 -11.60 -4.10
CA THR A 266 17.87 -12.82 -4.47
C THR A 266 19.25 -12.89 -3.80
N THR A 267 19.62 -11.89 -2.99
CA THR A 267 20.92 -11.80 -2.30
C THR A 267 20.77 -12.03 -0.80
N PRO A 268 21.79 -12.57 -0.11
CA PRO A 268 21.73 -12.79 1.34
C PRO A 268 21.45 -11.52 2.16
N ALA A 269 21.84 -10.35 1.66
CA ALA A 269 21.65 -9.07 2.36
C ALA A 269 20.16 -8.64 2.44
N PHE A 270 19.35 -9.00 1.45
CA PHE A 270 17.96 -8.55 1.35
C PHE A 270 16.94 -9.69 1.25
N GLY A 271 17.39 -10.93 1.07
CA GLY A 271 16.53 -12.09 0.85
C GLY A 271 15.81 -12.62 2.09
N CYS A 272 16.07 -12.08 3.29
CA CYS A 272 15.41 -12.49 4.53
C CYS A 272 15.42 -14.01 4.77
N GLY A 273 16.47 -14.73 4.35
CA GLY A 273 16.58 -16.18 4.41
C GLY A 273 15.86 -16.93 3.27
N LEU A 274 15.34 -16.21 2.28
CA LEU A 274 14.70 -16.77 1.08
C LEU A 274 15.47 -16.48 -0.21
N ASP A 275 16.67 -15.90 -0.11
CA ASP A 275 17.53 -15.50 -1.23
C ASP A 275 17.81 -16.65 -2.20
N GLY A 276 18.21 -17.81 -1.69
CA GLY A 276 18.46 -18.99 -2.53
C GLY A 276 17.20 -19.50 -3.24
N PHE A 277 16.05 -19.48 -2.57
CA PHE A 277 14.77 -19.84 -3.17
C PHE A 277 14.39 -18.85 -4.29
N LEU A 278 14.49 -17.56 -4.04
CA LEU A 278 14.17 -16.51 -5.00
C LEU A 278 15.15 -16.48 -6.18
N ALA A 279 16.45 -16.71 -5.93
CA ALA A 279 17.45 -16.88 -7.00
C ALA A 279 17.09 -18.04 -7.95
N SER A 280 16.64 -19.18 -7.39
CA SER A 280 16.15 -20.30 -8.20
C SER A 280 14.91 -19.92 -9.03
N LYS A 281 13.96 -19.17 -8.46
CA LYS A 281 12.77 -18.69 -9.21
C LYS A 281 13.16 -17.73 -10.33
N THR A 282 14.13 -16.85 -10.09
CA THR A 282 14.69 -15.94 -11.13
C THR A 282 15.31 -16.74 -12.29
N GLN A 283 16.13 -17.77 -11.99
CA GLN A 283 16.73 -18.62 -13.01
C GLN A 283 15.69 -19.36 -13.86
N GLN A 284 14.51 -19.65 -13.28
CA GLN A 284 13.38 -20.24 -13.99
C GLN A 284 12.54 -19.22 -14.78
N GLY A 285 12.85 -17.92 -14.71
CA GLY A 285 12.07 -16.86 -15.32
C GLY A 285 10.70 -16.64 -14.65
N LEU A 286 10.59 -16.97 -13.36
CA LEU A 286 9.34 -16.92 -12.60
C LEU A 286 9.28 -15.74 -11.61
N LEU A 287 10.26 -14.84 -11.59
CA LEU A 287 10.29 -13.62 -10.77
C LEU A 287 10.48 -12.39 -11.65
N SER A 288 9.60 -11.40 -11.48
CA SER A 288 9.67 -10.10 -12.16
C SER A 288 9.49 -8.94 -11.18
N GLY A 289 10.11 -7.79 -11.44
CA GLY A 289 9.86 -6.54 -10.73
C GLY A 289 8.95 -5.63 -11.57
N ILE A 290 7.83 -5.19 -11.01
CA ILE A 290 6.88 -4.26 -11.64
C ILE A 290 6.64 -3.09 -10.69
N PRO A 291 7.14 -1.88 -10.99
CA PRO A 291 6.95 -0.70 -10.14
C PRO A 291 5.48 -0.33 -9.99
N ASN A 292 5.10 0.09 -8.78
CA ASN A 292 3.77 0.65 -8.54
C ASN A 292 3.62 2.01 -9.20
N GLY A 293 2.38 2.36 -9.53
CA GLY A 293 2.00 3.73 -9.87
C GLY A 293 1.54 4.52 -8.63
N ILE A 294 1.22 5.79 -8.85
CA ILE A 294 0.53 6.65 -7.88
C ILE A 294 -0.76 7.18 -8.48
N ASP A 295 -1.71 7.53 -7.60
CA ASP A 295 -3.01 8.07 -7.98
C ASP A 295 -2.89 9.49 -8.55
N GLU A 296 -3.77 9.87 -9.48
CA GLU A 296 -3.77 11.17 -10.14
C GLU A 296 -4.13 12.34 -9.20
N SER A 297 -4.71 12.06 -8.02
CA SER A 297 -4.97 13.08 -7.01
C SER A 297 -3.71 13.69 -6.39
N TRP A 298 -2.55 13.05 -6.60
CA TRP A 298 -1.24 13.60 -6.24
C TRP A 298 -0.76 14.57 -7.32
N ASP A 299 -1.41 15.75 -7.39
CA ASP A 299 -1.11 16.79 -8.38
C ASP A 299 -1.13 18.17 -7.71
N ALA A 300 0.02 18.86 -7.75
CA ALA A 300 0.19 20.18 -7.12
C ALA A 300 -0.77 21.25 -7.66
N ALA A 301 -1.29 21.09 -8.87
CA ALA A 301 -2.20 22.07 -9.48
C ALA A 301 -3.66 21.92 -9.00
N THR A 302 -4.06 20.72 -8.56
CA THR A 302 -5.46 20.41 -8.27
C THR A 302 -5.71 19.85 -6.87
N ASP A 303 -4.67 19.59 -6.08
CA ASP A 303 -4.80 19.01 -4.74
C ASP A 303 -5.52 19.97 -3.77
N PRO A 304 -6.70 19.59 -3.25
CA PRO A 304 -7.49 20.45 -2.37
C PRO A 304 -6.90 20.66 -0.98
N HIS A 305 -5.88 19.90 -0.61
CA HIS A 305 -5.21 19.99 0.69
C HIS A 305 -4.14 21.09 0.75
N LEU A 306 -3.75 21.62 -0.42
CA LEU A 306 -2.75 22.68 -0.49
C LEU A 306 -3.36 24.04 -0.23
N SER A 307 -2.63 24.90 0.47
CA SER A 307 -3.02 26.30 0.67
C SER A 307 -2.92 27.11 -0.61
N CYS A 308 -1.97 26.77 -1.46
CA CYS A 308 -1.71 27.45 -2.71
C CYS A 308 -1.36 26.41 -3.78
N PRO A 309 -2.29 26.10 -4.70
CA PRO A 309 -1.97 25.25 -5.85
C PRO A 309 -0.84 25.87 -6.70
N PHE A 310 -0.05 25.02 -7.35
CA PHE A 310 1.02 25.46 -8.24
C PHE A 310 1.28 24.42 -9.34
N SER A 311 1.93 24.84 -10.40
CA SER A 311 2.27 24.00 -11.54
C SER A 311 3.72 24.17 -11.96
N ILE A 312 4.17 23.36 -12.92
CA ILE A 312 5.51 23.47 -13.49
C ILE A 312 5.71 24.89 -14.06
N GLY A 313 6.76 25.56 -13.58
CA GLY A 313 7.11 26.92 -13.98
C GLY A 313 6.47 28.04 -13.14
N ASP A 314 5.49 27.73 -12.30
CA ASP A 314 4.91 28.65 -11.32
C ASP A 314 5.32 28.21 -9.91
N TRP A 315 6.32 28.88 -9.34
CA TRP A 315 6.90 28.51 -8.05
C TRP A 315 6.41 29.35 -6.86
N ASP A 316 5.58 30.37 -7.10
CA ASP A 316 5.06 31.24 -6.04
C ASP A 316 4.15 30.45 -5.10
N GLY A 317 3.30 29.57 -5.65
CA GLY A 317 2.47 28.65 -4.87
C GLY A 317 3.32 27.70 -4.04
N LYS A 318 4.42 27.16 -4.58
CA LYS A 318 5.35 26.31 -3.82
C LYS A 318 5.99 27.08 -2.66
N ALA A 319 6.44 28.31 -2.86
CA ALA A 319 7.01 29.16 -1.81
C ALA A 319 5.98 29.45 -0.69
N ALA A 320 4.72 29.70 -1.05
CA ALA A 320 3.64 29.87 -0.08
C ALA A 320 3.39 28.59 0.76
N ASN A 321 3.40 27.42 0.13
CA ASN A 321 3.30 26.14 0.84
C ASN A 321 4.53 25.90 1.75
N THR A 322 5.73 26.32 1.34
CA THR A 322 6.94 26.24 2.18
C THR A 322 6.79 27.04 3.46
N ALA A 323 6.31 28.30 3.36
CA ALA A 323 6.04 29.15 4.52
C ALA A 323 4.99 28.52 5.46
N GLN A 324 3.94 27.89 4.89
CA GLN A 324 2.94 27.20 5.67
C GLN A 324 3.52 25.99 6.43
N VAL A 325 4.36 25.16 5.79
CA VAL A 325 4.98 24.02 6.46
C VAL A 325 5.88 24.50 7.60
N ARG A 326 6.66 25.58 7.41
CA ARG A 326 7.46 26.18 8.49
C ARG A 326 6.58 26.54 9.68
N THR A 327 5.48 27.25 9.44
CA THR A 327 4.51 27.63 10.50
C THR A 327 3.92 26.38 11.17
N LEU A 328 3.48 25.39 10.40
CA LEU A 328 2.87 24.16 10.89
C LEU A 328 3.80 23.36 11.82
N PHE A 329 5.10 23.39 11.55
CA PHE A 329 6.11 22.67 12.32
C PHE A 329 6.88 23.53 13.34
N GLY A 330 6.47 24.78 13.53
CA GLY A 330 7.10 25.70 14.50
C GLY A 330 8.55 26.06 14.13
N LEU A 331 8.87 26.05 12.83
CA LEU A 331 10.18 26.44 12.32
C LEU A 331 10.27 27.96 12.21
N VAL A 332 11.45 28.52 12.47
CA VAL A 332 11.70 29.94 12.25
C VAL A 332 11.72 30.26 10.76
N ASP A 333 11.50 31.52 10.43
CA ASP A 333 11.61 31.97 9.04
C ASP A 333 13.06 31.80 8.53
N SER A 334 13.22 31.31 7.32
CA SER A 334 14.53 30.98 6.73
C SER A 334 14.49 31.06 5.21
N SER A 335 15.59 31.53 4.63
CA SER A 335 15.83 31.47 3.19
C SER A 335 16.53 30.17 2.75
N GLY A 336 16.91 29.29 3.68
CA GLY A 336 17.56 28.03 3.40
C GLY A 336 16.56 26.93 2.99
N PRO A 337 17.06 25.78 2.51
CA PRO A 337 16.21 24.69 2.05
C PRO A 337 15.44 24.03 3.19
N LEU A 338 14.20 23.63 2.89
CA LEU A 338 13.36 22.83 3.77
C LEU A 338 13.40 21.37 3.36
N PHE A 339 13.89 20.53 4.25
CA PHE A 339 13.89 19.08 4.11
C PHE A 339 12.67 18.47 4.81
N ALA A 340 12.05 17.47 4.22
CA ALA A 340 10.94 16.73 4.81
C ALA A 340 11.31 15.28 5.09
N VAL A 341 10.75 14.71 6.16
CA VAL A 341 10.67 13.26 6.41
C VAL A 341 9.20 12.91 6.55
N VAL A 342 8.68 12.08 5.64
CA VAL A 342 7.30 11.59 5.65
C VAL A 342 7.33 10.08 5.56
N SER A 343 7.31 9.39 6.70
CA SER A 343 7.46 7.93 6.72
C SER A 343 6.97 7.31 8.03
N ARG A 344 6.85 5.98 8.06
CA ARG A 344 6.80 5.24 9.33
C ARG A 344 8.13 5.42 10.08
N LEU A 345 8.06 5.59 11.40
CA LEU A 345 9.24 5.75 12.25
C LEU A 345 9.68 4.36 12.73
N VAL A 346 10.40 3.65 11.86
CA VAL A 346 10.87 2.26 12.07
C VAL A 346 12.28 2.09 11.54
N TYR A 347 13.01 1.10 12.05
CA TYR A 347 14.38 0.77 11.67
C TYR A 347 14.63 0.73 10.15
N GLN A 348 13.67 0.18 9.38
CA GLN A 348 13.73 0.12 7.92
C GLN A 348 14.03 1.48 7.28
N LYS A 349 13.51 2.56 7.83
CA LYS A 349 13.57 3.91 7.24
C LYS A 349 14.86 4.66 7.52
N GLY A 350 15.77 4.11 8.34
CA GLY A 350 17.10 4.66 8.55
C GLY A 350 17.12 6.02 9.25
N LEU A 351 16.21 6.22 10.22
CA LEU A 351 16.06 7.52 10.92
C LEU A 351 17.29 7.91 11.72
N ASP A 352 18.08 6.95 12.18
CA ASP A 352 19.40 7.15 12.80
C ASP A 352 20.38 7.87 11.86
N LEU A 353 20.33 7.59 10.55
CA LEU A 353 21.11 8.34 9.57
C LEU A 353 20.61 9.79 9.45
N THR A 354 19.29 10.00 9.49
CA THR A 354 18.71 11.36 9.53
C THR A 354 19.15 12.12 10.77
N GLN A 355 19.21 11.46 11.94
CA GLN A 355 19.77 12.05 13.16
C GLN A 355 21.26 12.40 12.99
N GLY A 356 22.02 11.50 12.36
CA GLY A 356 23.44 11.68 12.12
C GLY A 356 23.77 12.90 11.25
N VAL A 357 22.94 13.20 10.24
CA VAL A 357 23.14 14.34 9.33
C VAL A 357 22.41 15.62 9.75
N ALA A 358 21.58 15.59 10.79
CA ALA A 358 20.75 16.73 11.19
C ALA A 358 21.58 17.97 11.52
N GLU A 359 22.69 17.82 12.23
CA GLU A 359 23.59 18.93 12.58
C GLU A 359 24.24 19.52 11.31
N TYR A 360 24.62 18.70 10.36
CA TYR A 360 25.15 19.15 9.07
C TYR A 360 24.11 19.99 8.32
N ILE A 361 22.85 19.52 8.24
CA ILE A 361 21.75 20.24 7.56
C ILE A 361 21.54 21.60 8.23
N VAL A 362 21.42 21.66 9.57
CA VAL A 362 21.16 22.91 10.30
C VAL A 362 22.34 23.87 10.17
N LYS A 363 23.58 23.41 10.33
CA LYS A 363 24.79 24.25 10.15
C LYS A 363 24.94 24.80 8.73
N SER A 364 24.43 24.07 7.74
CA SER A 364 24.38 24.51 6.34
C SER A 364 23.20 25.44 6.00
N GLY A 365 22.41 25.84 7.00
CA GLY A 365 21.28 26.76 6.87
C GLY A 365 19.97 26.08 6.47
N GLY A 366 19.89 24.76 6.44
CA GLY A 366 18.67 24.02 6.16
C GLY A 366 17.79 23.80 7.40
N GLN A 367 16.55 23.41 7.18
CA GLN A 367 15.58 23.05 8.21
C GLN A 367 14.96 21.69 7.91
N ILE A 368 14.46 21.00 8.95
CA ILE A 368 13.84 19.67 8.78
C ILE A 368 12.44 19.65 9.39
N ALA A 369 11.45 19.23 8.62
CA ALA A 369 10.11 18.90 9.08
C ALA A 369 9.91 17.39 9.05
N ILE A 370 9.47 16.78 10.16
CA ILE A 370 9.31 15.32 10.30
C ILE A 370 7.88 15.00 10.70
N ILE A 371 7.21 14.13 9.93
CA ILE A 371 5.93 13.54 10.31
C ILE A 371 6.00 12.02 10.18
N GLY A 372 5.51 11.32 11.18
CA GLY A 372 5.44 9.86 11.16
C GLY A 372 4.98 9.27 12.48
N ARG A 373 4.71 7.97 12.44
CA ARG A 373 4.37 7.13 13.58
C ARG A 373 5.09 5.79 13.45
N GLY A 374 5.49 5.19 14.56
CA GLY A 374 6.16 3.88 14.51
C GLY A 374 6.58 3.33 15.85
N GLU A 375 7.82 2.92 15.94
CA GLU A 375 8.41 2.37 17.16
C GLU A 375 8.61 3.47 18.21
N PRO A 376 8.25 3.21 19.48
CA PRO A 376 8.35 4.24 20.54
C PRO A 376 9.74 4.86 20.67
N GLU A 377 10.79 4.07 20.50
CA GLU A 377 12.18 4.50 20.58
C GLU A 377 12.51 5.48 19.45
N GLU A 378 12.06 5.19 18.23
CA GLU A 378 12.26 6.05 17.06
C GLU A 378 11.45 7.35 17.19
N GLU A 379 10.21 7.26 17.68
CA GLU A 379 9.40 8.45 17.95
C GLU A 379 10.07 9.36 18.98
N GLN A 380 10.60 8.79 20.07
CA GLN A 380 11.29 9.55 21.10
C GLN A 380 12.57 10.18 20.57
N ALA A 381 13.35 9.45 19.79
CA ALA A 381 14.56 9.96 19.18
C ALA A 381 14.30 11.17 18.26
N MET A 382 13.17 11.18 17.52
CA MET A 382 12.80 12.34 16.71
C MET A 382 12.38 13.55 17.58
N ARG A 383 11.65 13.32 18.68
CA ARG A 383 11.32 14.41 19.64
C ARG A 383 12.58 15.02 20.24
N ASP A 384 13.53 14.20 20.66
CA ASP A 384 14.80 14.66 21.24
C ASP A 384 15.62 15.45 20.21
N LEU A 385 15.58 15.03 18.95
CA LEU A 385 16.23 15.74 17.86
C LEU A 385 15.65 17.16 17.69
N ALA A 386 14.34 17.32 17.73
CA ALA A 386 13.68 18.64 17.67
C ALA A 386 14.05 19.52 18.88
N LEU A 387 14.18 18.94 20.07
CA LEU A 387 14.61 19.67 21.26
C LEU A 387 16.06 20.16 21.18
N ARG A 388 16.94 19.45 20.46
CA ARG A 388 18.33 19.87 20.22
C ARG A 388 18.45 21.04 19.26
N PHE A 389 17.49 21.19 18.33
CA PHE A 389 17.54 22.21 17.28
C PHE A 389 16.22 23.01 17.22
N PRO A 390 15.87 23.75 18.27
CA PRO A 390 14.60 24.47 18.36
C PRO A 390 14.46 25.48 17.23
N GLY A 391 13.29 25.48 16.57
CA GLY A 391 13.01 26.34 15.43
C GLY A 391 13.71 25.96 14.12
N GLN A 392 14.60 24.94 14.13
CA GLN A 392 15.26 24.42 12.91
C GLN A 392 14.76 23.02 12.54
N ILE A 393 14.35 22.23 13.54
CA ILE A 393 13.76 20.90 13.33
C ILE A 393 12.41 20.85 14.03
N GLY A 394 11.37 20.53 13.27
CA GLY A 394 10.00 20.36 13.75
C GLY A 394 9.54 18.92 13.58
N VAL A 395 8.89 18.37 14.62
CA VAL A 395 8.42 16.97 14.62
C VAL A 395 6.97 16.87 15.03
N ARG A 396 6.19 16.12 14.26
CA ARG A 396 4.80 15.74 14.58
C ARG A 396 4.68 14.23 14.58
N ILE A 397 4.42 13.65 15.74
CA ILE A 397 4.18 12.21 15.84
C ILE A 397 2.73 11.92 15.48
N GLY A 398 2.54 11.04 14.53
CA GLY A 398 1.26 10.68 13.95
C GLY A 398 1.33 10.64 12.42
N PHE A 399 0.23 10.28 11.80
CA PHE A 399 0.08 10.34 10.35
C PHE A 399 -1.22 11.08 10.02
N ASN A 400 -1.11 12.06 9.15
CA ASN A 400 -2.22 12.79 8.57
C ASN A 400 -1.90 13.03 7.10
N GLU A 401 -2.75 12.55 6.19
CA GLU A 401 -2.51 12.65 4.75
C GLU A 401 -2.47 14.11 4.28
N THR A 402 -3.34 14.96 4.81
CA THR A 402 -3.33 16.40 4.51
C THR A 402 -1.99 17.06 4.84
N ASP A 403 -1.43 16.75 6.01
CA ASP A 403 -0.13 17.27 6.41
C ASP A 403 1.01 16.69 5.54
N ALA A 404 0.93 15.40 5.18
CA ALA A 404 1.89 14.77 4.27
C ALA A 404 1.89 15.44 2.89
N ARG A 405 0.72 15.70 2.30
CA ARG A 405 0.56 16.41 1.02
C ARG A 405 1.14 17.84 1.09
N ARG A 406 0.86 18.57 2.17
CA ARG A 406 1.44 19.89 2.42
C ARG A 406 2.97 19.85 2.55
N MET A 407 3.50 18.84 3.22
CA MET A 407 4.96 18.65 3.36
C MET A 407 5.62 18.39 2.01
N PHE A 408 5.07 17.52 1.17
CA PHE A 408 5.60 17.31 -0.18
C PHE A 408 5.53 18.60 -1.02
N ALA A 409 4.43 19.35 -0.92
CA ALA A 409 4.29 20.61 -1.65
C ALA A 409 5.23 21.71 -1.13
N GLY A 410 5.47 21.77 0.19
CA GLY A 410 6.25 22.84 0.82
C GLY A 410 7.74 22.54 0.98
N SER A 411 8.18 21.28 0.93
CA SER A 411 9.61 20.97 1.06
C SER A 411 10.35 21.12 -0.26
N ASP A 412 11.64 21.46 -0.17
CA ASP A 412 12.56 21.48 -1.29
C ASP A 412 13.11 20.08 -1.57
N PHE A 413 13.34 19.31 -0.49
CA PHE A 413 13.90 17.98 -0.55
C PHE A 413 13.16 17.01 0.37
N LEU A 414 13.09 15.74 -0.04
CA LEU A 414 12.59 14.64 0.78
C LEU A 414 13.74 13.74 1.22
N LEU A 415 13.89 13.50 2.51
CA LEU A 415 14.91 12.61 3.08
C LEU A 415 14.41 11.18 3.16
N MET A 416 15.09 10.24 2.47
CA MET A 416 14.74 8.82 2.45
C MET A 416 15.96 7.91 2.57
N PRO A 417 16.63 7.86 3.74
CA PRO A 417 17.81 7.02 3.95
C PRO A 417 17.43 5.55 4.26
N SER A 418 16.43 5.02 3.60
CA SER A 418 15.89 3.68 3.86
C SER A 418 16.97 2.60 3.69
N ARG A 419 17.06 1.66 4.65
CA ARG A 419 17.97 0.51 4.56
C ARG A 419 17.59 -0.44 3.45
N TYR A 420 16.32 -0.56 3.19
CA TYR A 420 15.73 -1.21 2.02
C TYR A 420 14.36 -0.58 1.75
N GLU A 421 13.98 -0.47 0.48
CA GLU A 421 12.71 0.12 0.08
C GLU A 421 12.14 -0.66 -1.12
N PRO A 422 11.21 -1.59 -0.90
CA PRO A 422 10.69 -2.42 -1.99
C PRO A 422 10.20 -1.63 -3.20
N CYS A 423 9.38 -0.64 -2.98
CA CYS A 423 8.95 0.34 -3.98
C CYS A 423 9.21 1.77 -3.51
N GLY A 424 8.62 2.11 -2.35
CA GLY A 424 8.44 3.49 -1.93
C GLY A 424 7.38 4.19 -2.78
N LEU A 425 6.53 4.96 -2.13
CA LEU A 425 5.56 5.84 -2.79
C LEU A 425 5.90 7.31 -2.51
N SER A 426 6.44 7.60 -1.32
CA SER A 426 6.73 8.96 -0.86
C SER A 426 7.65 9.73 -1.80
N GLN A 427 8.67 9.08 -2.40
CA GLN A 427 9.55 9.74 -3.38
C GLN A 427 8.82 10.08 -4.68
N MET A 428 7.85 9.29 -5.10
CA MET A 428 7.04 9.59 -6.28
C MET A 428 6.09 10.75 -5.99
N TYR A 429 5.43 10.73 -4.81
CA TYR A 429 4.61 11.85 -4.36
C TYR A 429 5.43 13.15 -4.27
N ALA A 430 6.60 13.10 -3.62
CA ALA A 430 7.48 14.26 -3.49
C ALA A 430 7.88 14.84 -4.86
N GLN A 431 8.29 13.98 -5.79
CA GLN A 431 8.64 14.39 -7.13
C GLN A 431 7.46 15.08 -7.85
N ARG A 432 6.23 14.56 -7.73
CA ARG A 432 5.02 15.21 -8.30
C ARG A 432 4.74 16.59 -7.73
N PHE A 433 5.21 16.87 -6.51
CA PHE A 433 5.11 18.19 -5.86
C PHE A 433 6.41 19.00 -5.94
N GLY A 434 7.38 18.60 -6.77
CA GLY A 434 8.64 19.32 -6.94
C GLY A 434 9.55 19.31 -5.70
N SER A 435 9.38 18.35 -4.78
CA SER A 435 10.29 18.08 -3.69
C SER A 435 11.25 16.98 -4.13
N LEU A 436 12.54 17.28 -4.23
CA LEU A 436 13.53 16.36 -4.80
C LEU A 436 13.99 15.35 -3.75
N PRO A 437 13.88 14.02 -3.99
CA PRO A 437 14.37 13.03 -3.04
C PRO A 437 15.88 13.07 -2.86
N VAL A 438 16.36 12.96 -1.61
CA VAL A 438 17.73 12.61 -1.24
C VAL A 438 17.64 11.25 -0.57
N ALA A 439 17.95 10.20 -1.31
CA ALA A 439 17.57 8.84 -0.97
C ALA A 439 18.72 7.85 -1.13
N ARG A 440 18.62 6.72 -0.41
CA ARG A 440 19.53 5.61 -0.63
C ARG A 440 19.25 4.92 -1.96
N ASN A 441 20.29 4.50 -2.65
CA ASN A 441 20.24 3.74 -3.90
C ASN A 441 19.86 2.28 -3.61
N THR A 442 18.55 2.00 -3.44
CA THR A 442 18.03 0.66 -3.12
C THR A 442 16.58 0.51 -3.61
N GLY A 443 16.23 -0.68 -4.04
CA GLY A 443 14.88 -1.06 -4.45
C GLY A 443 14.19 -0.04 -5.36
N GLY A 444 12.94 0.29 -5.06
CA GLY A 444 12.18 1.22 -5.89
C GLY A 444 12.67 2.67 -5.84
N LEU A 445 13.52 3.05 -4.90
CA LEU A 445 14.18 4.36 -4.91
C LEU A 445 15.16 4.46 -6.08
N ALA A 446 15.93 3.39 -6.32
CA ALA A 446 16.84 3.29 -7.46
C ALA A 446 16.10 3.32 -8.81
N ASP A 447 14.89 2.73 -8.86
CA ASP A 447 14.11 2.64 -10.10
C ASP A 447 13.32 3.92 -10.42
N THR A 448 13.05 4.78 -9.43
CA THR A 448 12.16 5.94 -9.56
C THR A 448 12.86 7.29 -9.40
N ILE A 449 14.14 7.30 -9.04
CA ILE A 449 14.95 8.51 -8.89
C ILE A 449 16.12 8.45 -9.86
N GLU A 450 16.17 9.39 -10.79
CA GLU A 450 17.32 9.58 -11.67
C GLU A 450 18.34 10.50 -10.98
N ASN A 451 19.48 9.92 -10.57
CA ASN A 451 20.49 10.60 -9.76
C ASN A 451 21.06 11.85 -10.46
N GLY A 452 20.94 13.01 -9.82
CA GLY A 452 21.37 14.31 -10.35
C GLY A 452 20.38 14.93 -11.36
N VAL A 453 19.25 14.29 -11.64
CA VAL A 453 18.24 14.75 -12.60
C VAL A 453 16.88 14.98 -11.94
N THR A 454 16.36 14.00 -11.19
CA THR A 454 15.09 14.11 -10.46
C THR A 454 15.25 14.00 -8.94
N GLY A 455 16.47 13.78 -8.47
CA GLY A 455 16.83 13.67 -7.06
C GLY A 455 18.30 13.30 -6.88
N PHE A 456 18.67 12.87 -5.67
CA PHE A 456 20.05 12.52 -5.32
C PHE A 456 20.07 11.15 -4.66
N LEU A 457 20.91 10.25 -5.17
CA LEU A 457 21.10 8.91 -4.61
C LEU A 457 22.46 8.81 -3.91
N PHE A 458 22.51 8.06 -2.81
CA PHE A 458 23.74 7.64 -2.14
C PHE A 458 23.74 6.12 -1.93
N ASP A 459 24.91 5.49 -1.99
CA ASP A 459 25.01 4.02 -2.08
C ASP A 459 25.13 3.35 -0.70
N GLU A 460 25.99 3.86 0.19
CA GLU A 460 26.26 3.24 1.48
C GLU A 460 25.33 3.78 2.57
N SER A 461 24.80 2.88 3.41
CA SER A 461 23.95 3.25 4.57
C SER A 461 24.83 3.83 5.70
N THR A 462 25.54 4.93 5.41
CA THR A 462 26.46 5.62 6.32
C THR A 462 26.22 7.13 6.30
N VAL A 463 26.54 7.80 7.42
CA VAL A 463 26.43 9.26 7.52
C VAL A 463 27.29 9.98 6.48
N PRO A 464 28.57 9.62 6.24
CA PRO A 464 29.39 10.28 5.22
C PRO A 464 28.83 10.20 3.80
N SER A 465 28.32 9.02 3.38
CA SER A 465 27.71 8.86 2.05
C SER A 465 26.44 9.70 1.91
N TYR A 466 25.65 9.81 2.99
CA TYR A 466 24.44 10.63 2.99
C TYR A 466 24.77 12.13 2.98
N GLU A 467 25.79 12.59 3.73
CA GLU A 467 26.26 13.98 3.72
C GLU A 467 26.77 14.40 2.33
N GLU A 468 27.41 13.50 1.59
CA GLU A 468 27.82 13.78 0.21
C GLU A 468 26.62 14.08 -0.69
N ALA A 469 25.54 13.26 -0.60
CA ALA A 469 24.31 13.51 -1.36
C ALA A 469 23.64 14.83 -0.93
N LEU A 470 23.60 15.12 0.36
CA LEU A 470 23.10 16.39 0.90
C LEU A 470 23.92 17.59 0.42
N SER A 471 25.24 17.46 0.36
CA SER A 471 26.11 18.51 -0.20
C SER A 471 25.74 18.84 -1.65
N ARG A 472 25.41 17.84 -2.46
CA ARG A 472 24.92 18.04 -3.83
C ARG A 472 23.55 18.75 -3.85
N ALA A 473 22.64 18.39 -2.95
CA ALA A 473 21.34 19.04 -2.79
C ALA A 473 21.48 20.53 -2.42
N PHE A 474 22.33 20.85 -1.42
CA PHE A 474 22.64 22.24 -1.04
C PHE A 474 23.24 23.05 -2.20
N LYS A 475 24.18 22.43 -2.97
CA LYS A 475 24.75 23.09 -4.16
C LYS A 475 23.68 23.42 -5.18
N VAL A 476 22.77 22.49 -5.46
CA VAL A 476 21.67 22.71 -6.42
C VAL A 476 20.72 23.79 -5.92
N PHE A 477 20.41 23.79 -4.61
CA PHE A 477 19.53 24.80 -4.00
C PHE A 477 20.08 26.22 -4.15
N ALA A 478 21.40 26.40 -4.12
CA ALA A 478 22.05 27.70 -4.31
C ALA A 478 21.91 28.26 -5.74
N TYR A 479 21.46 27.45 -6.72
CA TYR A 479 21.27 27.85 -8.11
C TYR A 479 19.80 27.64 -8.52
N PRO A 480 18.91 28.66 -8.38
CA PRO A 480 17.46 28.52 -8.61
C PRO A 480 17.09 27.94 -9.98
N ASP A 481 17.78 28.33 -11.04
CA ASP A 481 17.51 27.81 -12.39
C ASP A 481 17.78 26.30 -12.49
N LEU A 482 18.85 25.83 -11.86
CA LEU A 482 19.17 24.40 -11.83
C LEU A 482 18.17 23.62 -10.98
N LEU A 483 17.83 24.13 -9.80
CA LEU A 483 16.81 23.56 -8.93
C LEU A 483 15.46 23.44 -9.65
N ASN A 484 15.02 24.51 -10.30
CA ASN A 484 13.75 24.54 -11.02
C ASN A 484 13.77 23.61 -12.24
N ALA A 485 14.88 23.50 -12.95
CA ALA A 485 15.03 22.53 -14.04
C ALA A 485 14.91 21.08 -13.55
N MET A 486 15.48 20.75 -12.39
CA MET A 486 15.32 19.42 -11.76
C MET A 486 13.88 19.19 -11.30
N ARG A 487 13.23 20.17 -10.67
CA ARG A 487 11.82 20.11 -10.26
C ARG A 487 10.89 19.84 -11.45
N CYS A 488 11.08 20.55 -12.57
CA CYS A 488 10.30 20.32 -13.79
C CYS A 488 10.39 18.87 -14.27
N ARG A 489 11.59 18.30 -14.29
CA ARG A 489 11.78 16.89 -14.69
C ARG A 489 11.13 15.92 -13.71
N ALA A 490 11.30 16.16 -12.41
CA ALA A 490 10.69 15.34 -11.37
C ALA A 490 9.15 15.35 -11.43
N MET A 491 8.55 16.53 -11.58
CA MET A 491 7.08 16.68 -11.68
C MET A 491 6.50 16.07 -12.96
N ALA A 492 7.29 16.02 -14.04
CA ALA A 492 6.90 15.42 -15.31
C ALA A 492 7.10 13.90 -15.36
N ALA A 493 7.70 13.29 -14.32
CA ALA A 493 7.95 11.84 -14.31
C ALA A 493 6.64 11.03 -14.35
N PRO A 494 6.57 9.97 -15.18
CA PRO A 494 5.33 9.27 -15.49
C PRO A 494 5.04 8.17 -14.46
N PHE A 495 4.65 8.54 -13.26
CA PHE A 495 4.34 7.61 -12.15
C PHE A 495 2.88 7.15 -12.12
N ASN A 496 2.07 7.42 -13.16
CA ASN A 496 0.66 7.07 -13.16
C ASN A 496 0.42 5.55 -13.36
N TRP A 497 -0.71 5.07 -12.84
CA TRP A 497 -1.11 3.68 -12.97
C TRP A 497 -1.38 3.26 -14.42
N CYS A 498 -1.71 4.18 -15.33
CA CYS A 498 -1.93 3.85 -16.74
C CYS A 498 -0.71 3.18 -17.39
N LYS A 499 0.52 3.57 -16.99
CA LYS A 499 1.75 2.89 -17.43
C LYS A 499 2.10 1.69 -16.57
N ALA A 500 1.89 1.78 -15.25
CA ALA A 500 2.26 0.71 -14.32
C ALA A 500 1.43 -0.57 -14.52
N VAL A 501 0.23 -0.49 -15.13
CA VAL A 501 -0.60 -1.68 -15.39
C VAL A 501 -0.19 -2.47 -16.63
N GLU A 502 0.50 -1.87 -17.59
CA GLU A 502 0.84 -2.53 -18.86
C GLU A 502 1.59 -3.86 -18.66
N PRO A 503 2.67 -3.93 -17.83
CA PRO A 503 3.35 -5.20 -17.58
C PRO A 503 2.46 -6.24 -16.87
N TYR A 504 1.54 -5.81 -15.98
CA TYR A 504 0.59 -6.72 -15.35
C TYR A 504 -0.41 -7.28 -16.35
N ALA A 505 -0.93 -6.44 -17.26
CA ALA A 505 -1.88 -6.88 -18.29
C ALA A 505 -1.25 -7.92 -19.23
N GLU A 506 -0.03 -7.67 -19.68
CA GLU A 506 0.73 -8.62 -20.49
C GLU A 506 0.95 -9.95 -19.75
N LEU A 507 1.35 -9.89 -18.48
CA LEU A 507 1.58 -11.06 -17.65
C LEU A 507 0.29 -11.87 -17.43
N TYR A 508 -0.85 -11.23 -17.20
CA TYR A 508 -2.14 -11.91 -17.08
C TYR A 508 -2.50 -12.67 -18.35
N GLU A 509 -2.35 -12.04 -19.53
CA GLU A 509 -2.61 -12.69 -20.81
C GLU A 509 -1.69 -13.91 -21.03
N GLN A 510 -0.40 -13.77 -20.71
CA GLN A 510 0.58 -14.86 -20.83
C GLN A 510 0.22 -16.03 -19.91
N LEU A 511 -0.11 -15.78 -18.64
CA LEU A 511 -0.43 -16.83 -17.67
C LEU A 511 -1.72 -17.57 -18.05
N VAL A 512 -2.75 -16.86 -18.45
CA VAL A 512 -4.02 -17.46 -18.88
C VAL A 512 -3.85 -18.25 -20.17
N ALA A 513 -3.11 -17.72 -21.16
CA ALA A 513 -2.85 -18.42 -22.40
C ALA A 513 -2.04 -19.72 -22.18
N LYS A 514 -1.02 -19.68 -21.32
CA LYS A 514 -0.21 -20.85 -20.93
C LYS A 514 -1.07 -21.93 -20.27
N ALA A 515 -1.96 -21.54 -19.36
CA ALA A 515 -2.87 -22.46 -18.67
C ALA A 515 -3.87 -23.13 -19.63
N LEU A 516 -4.28 -22.43 -20.70
CA LEU A 516 -5.16 -22.97 -21.76
C LEU A 516 -4.42 -23.77 -22.83
N GLY A 517 -3.10 -23.98 -22.72
CA GLY A 517 -2.29 -24.68 -23.74
C GLY A 517 -2.14 -23.90 -25.05
N ARG A 518 -2.37 -22.58 -25.07
CA ARG A 518 -2.24 -21.72 -26.25
C ARG A 518 -0.82 -21.15 -26.34
N SER A 519 -0.13 -21.37 -27.46
CA SER A 519 1.15 -20.70 -27.73
C SER A 519 0.91 -19.23 -28.06
N ILE A 520 1.55 -18.32 -27.32
CA ILE A 520 1.54 -16.90 -27.65
C ILE A 520 2.56 -16.69 -28.77
N LYS A 521 2.09 -16.35 -29.97
CA LYS A 521 2.96 -15.82 -31.02
C LYS A 521 3.27 -14.35 -30.66
N HIS A 522 4.52 -14.07 -30.35
CA HIS A 522 4.97 -12.69 -30.27
C HIS A 522 4.77 -12.03 -31.66
N GLN A 523 3.92 -11.00 -31.70
CA GLN A 523 3.79 -10.10 -32.85
C GLN A 523 4.81 -8.98 -32.74
#